data_9123938586cc526b1f537493f339edb4
#
_entry.id   9123938586cc526b1f537493f339edb4
#
_cell.length_a   1.000
_cell.length_b   1.000
_cell.length_c   1.000
_cell.angle_alpha   90.00
_cell.angle_beta   90.00
_cell.angle_gamma   90.00
#
_symmetry.space_group_name_H-M   'P 1'
#
loop_
_entity.id
_entity.type
_entity.pdbx_description
1 polymer ?
#
loop_
_entity_poly.entity_id
_entity_poly.type
_entity_poly.pdbx_seq_one_letter_code
_entity_poly.pdbx_strand_id
1 'polypeptide(L)'
;RSSDLLNAIDNFNRYWAARKTHPLMKIPCQLLVAGVHAGEYPSAYAGSAEIIFDAQYLPQDLDERYRGSRIKKEIEDFVDKVADTDEWLRENRPHVQWLLDADCAETPADGAFVKAMADGAGRVQSPVVINGLGAHSDMGWYVHQGIPTINFGPGSPLIAHQADEYIELDQYITSIKMLAAMIINWCK
;
A
#
# COMPACT_ATOMS: atom_id res chain seq x y z
N ARG A 1 2.04 -17.41 -22.56
CA ARG A 1 1.64 -17.98 -21.24
C ARG A 1 1.96 -17.01 -20.09
N SER A 2 3.21 -16.51 -19.98
CA SER A 2 3.50 -15.40 -19.05
C SER A 2 2.72 -14.12 -19.43
N SER A 3 2.53 -13.85 -20.72
CA SER A 3 1.71 -12.75 -21.21
C SER A 3 0.24 -12.88 -20.84
N ASP A 4 -0.31 -14.10 -20.84
CA ASP A 4 -1.71 -14.35 -20.48
C ASP A 4 -1.93 -14.11 -18.96
N LEU A 5 -0.99 -14.52 -18.13
CA LEU A 5 -1.03 -14.26 -16.71
C LEU A 5 -0.86 -12.76 -16.40
N LEU A 6 0.02 -12.05 -17.11
CA LEU A 6 0.17 -10.59 -16.98
C LEU A 6 -1.12 -9.85 -17.36
N ASN A 7 -1.75 -10.21 -18.48
CA ASN A 7 -3.01 -9.64 -18.89
C ASN A 7 -4.14 -9.94 -17.87
N ALA A 8 -4.13 -11.14 -17.30
CA ALA A 8 -5.07 -11.51 -16.26
C ALA A 8 -4.87 -10.68 -14.98
N ILE A 9 -3.62 -10.45 -14.56
CA ILE A 9 -3.29 -9.60 -13.41
C ILE A 9 -3.73 -8.16 -13.67
N ASP A 10 -3.52 -7.60 -14.86
CA ASP A 10 -3.96 -6.23 -15.19
C ASP A 10 -5.50 -6.11 -15.12
N ASN A 11 -6.21 -7.10 -15.66
CA ASN A 11 -7.67 -7.14 -15.56
C ASN A 11 -8.15 -7.30 -14.10
N PHE A 12 -7.45 -8.11 -13.31
CA PHE A 12 -7.76 -8.28 -11.90
C PHE A 12 -7.46 -7.01 -11.10
N ASN A 13 -6.39 -6.28 -11.45
CA ASN A 13 -6.09 -4.99 -10.83
C ASN A 13 -7.25 -3.98 -11.02
N ARG A 14 -7.87 -3.93 -12.19
CA ARG A 14 -9.05 -3.06 -12.40
C ARG A 14 -10.21 -3.43 -11.49
N TYR A 15 -10.49 -4.72 -11.33
CA TYR A 15 -11.49 -5.23 -10.41
C TYR A 15 -11.10 -4.96 -8.94
N TRP A 16 -9.83 -5.12 -8.60
CA TRP A 16 -9.26 -4.83 -7.28
C TRP A 16 -9.43 -3.36 -6.93
N ALA A 17 -8.96 -2.47 -7.78
CA ALA A 17 -9.02 -1.02 -7.58
C ALA A 17 -10.47 -0.51 -7.44
N ALA A 18 -11.42 -1.10 -8.15
CA ALA A 18 -12.84 -0.72 -8.03
C ALA A 18 -13.45 -1.07 -6.66
N ARG A 19 -12.89 -2.03 -5.93
CA ARG A 19 -13.40 -2.54 -4.64
C ARG A 19 -12.60 -2.05 -3.45
N LYS A 20 -11.31 -1.79 -3.62
CA LYS A 20 -10.38 -1.40 -2.57
C LYS A 20 -10.22 0.12 -2.56
N THR A 21 -11.31 0.82 -2.22
CA THR A 21 -11.37 2.28 -2.14
C THR A 21 -11.60 2.75 -0.71
N HIS A 22 -11.04 3.91 -0.36
CA HIS A 22 -11.24 4.53 0.94
C HIS A 22 -11.44 6.05 0.79
N PRO A 23 -12.34 6.70 1.56
CA PRO A 23 -12.63 8.14 1.42
C PRO A 23 -11.43 9.07 1.57
N LEU A 24 -10.46 8.68 2.40
CA LEU A 24 -9.24 9.44 2.63
C LEU A 24 -8.14 9.18 1.57
N MET A 25 -8.31 8.17 0.71
CA MET A 25 -7.33 7.84 -0.33
C MET A 25 -7.75 8.43 -1.67
N LYS A 26 -6.86 9.19 -2.29
CA LYS A 26 -7.07 9.76 -3.64
C LYS A 26 -6.95 8.70 -4.75
N ILE A 27 -6.16 7.68 -4.52
CA ILE A 27 -5.90 6.58 -5.45
C ILE A 27 -6.34 5.30 -4.75
N PRO A 28 -7.18 4.45 -5.38
CA PRO A 28 -7.54 3.17 -4.80
C PRO A 28 -6.33 2.24 -4.67
N CYS A 29 -6.43 1.24 -3.83
CA CYS A 29 -5.42 0.20 -3.72
C CYS A 29 -5.25 -0.53 -5.05
N GLN A 30 -4.03 -0.94 -5.35
CA GLN A 30 -3.66 -1.55 -6.63
C GLN A 30 -2.88 -2.85 -6.42
N LEU A 31 -2.89 -3.67 -7.45
CA LEU A 31 -1.92 -4.74 -7.65
C LEU A 31 -0.87 -4.24 -8.64
N LEU A 32 0.32 -3.94 -8.15
CA LEU A 32 1.40 -3.33 -8.93
C LEU A 32 2.38 -4.42 -9.36
N VAL A 33 2.50 -4.65 -10.66
CA VAL A 33 3.56 -5.53 -11.19
C VAL A 33 4.89 -4.80 -11.08
N ALA A 34 5.76 -5.29 -10.20
CA ALA A 34 7.07 -4.70 -9.90
C ALA A 34 8.19 -5.31 -10.76
N GLY A 35 8.03 -6.54 -11.23
CA GLY A 35 9.03 -7.20 -12.06
C GLY A 35 8.48 -8.39 -12.82
N VAL A 36 9.10 -8.66 -13.97
CA VAL A 36 8.81 -9.86 -14.78
C VAL A 36 10.14 -10.41 -15.27
N HIS A 37 10.41 -11.66 -14.96
CA HIS A 37 11.60 -12.38 -15.39
C HIS A 37 11.17 -13.66 -16.14
N ALA A 38 11.63 -13.83 -17.38
CA ALA A 38 11.27 -15.00 -18.17
C ALA A 38 12.37 -15.33 -19.19
N GLY A 39 12.72 -16.62 -19.26
CA GLY A 39 13.69 -17.14 -20.21
C GLY A 39 15.15 -16.86 -19.84
N GLU A 40 16.05 -17.60 -20.50
CA GLU A 40 17.50 -17.51 -20.29
C GLU A 40 18.25 -17.10 -21.55
N TYR A 41 17.70 -17.41 -22.73
CA TYR A 41 18.34 -17.19 -24.03
C TYR A 41 17.39 -16.56 -25.04
N PRO A 42 17.86 -15.57 -25.85
CA PRO A 42 17.01 -14.89 -26.84
C PRO A 42 16.41 -15.79 -27.92
N SER A 43 17.06 -16.92 -28.22
CA SER A 43 16.63 -17.87 -29.25
C SER A 43 15.89 -19.09 -28.68
N ALA A 44 15.59 -19.12 -27.41
CA ALA A 44 14.86 -20.23 -26.76
C ALA A 44 13.54 -19.75 -26.16
N TYR A 45 12.53 -20.60 -26.19
CA TYR A 45 11.31 -20.34 -25.41
C TYR A 45 11.62 -20.39 -23.92
N ALA A 46 11.03 -19.51 -23.17
CA ALA A 46 11.16 -19.47 -21.70
C ALA A 46 10.66 -20.78 -21.07
N GLY A 47 11.55 -21.47 -20.36
CA GLY A 47 11.21 -22.68 -19.60
C GLY A 47 10.53 -22.35 -18.25
N SER A 48 10.76 -21.13 -17.75
CA SER A 48 10.15 -20.61 -16.52
C SER A 48 9.83 -19.13 -16.65
N ALA A 49 8.93 -18.63 -15.84
CA ALA A 49 8.63 -17.21 -15.70
C ALA A 49 8.30 -16.88 -14.24
N GLU A 50 8.78 -15.73 -13.78
CA GLU A 50 8.49 -15.16 -12.48
C GLU A 50 7.83 -13.80 -12.66
N ILE A 51 6.77 -13.53 -11.89
CA ILE A 51 6.12 -12.23 -11.82
C ILE A 51 6.14 -11.79 -10.36
N ILE A 52 6.78 -10.65 -10.11
CA ILE A 52 6.81 -10.01 -8.79
C ILE A 52 5.77 -8.91 -8.78
N PHE A 53 4.89 -8.91 -7.81
CA PHE A 53 3.88 -7.86 -7.67
C PHE A 53 3.66 -7.48 -6.20
N ASP A 54 3.25 -6.22 -6.00
CA ASP A 54 2.82 -5.68 -4.72
C ASP A 54 1.30 -5.62 -4.69
N ALA A 55 0.70 -6.07 -3.59
CA ALA A 55 -0.74 -6.08 -3.39
C ALA A 55 -1.13 -5.11 -2.27
N GLN A 56 -1.64 -3.95 -2.63
CA GLN A 56 -2.16 -2.98 -1.67
C GLN A 56 -3.57 -3.36 -1.24
N TYR A 57 -3.88 -3.18 0.04
CA TYR A 57 -5.19 -3.48 0.61
C TYR A 57 -5.50 -2.55 1.80
N LEU A 58 -6.73 -2.60 2.31
CA LEU A 58 -7.26 -1.70 3.32
C LEU A 58 -7.34 -2.37 4.69
N PRO A 59 -7.40 -1.61 5.81
CA PRO A 59 -7.55 -2.16 7.15
C PRO A 59 -8.75 -3.10 7.32
N GLN A 60 -9.83 -2.86 6.60
CA GLN A 60 -11.03 -3.72 6.61
C GLN A 60 -10.82 -5.10 5.95
N ASP A 61 -9.75 -5.27 5.18
CA ASP A 61 -9.41 -6.51 4.52
C ASP A 61 -8.58 -7.44 5.43
N LEU A 62 -8.07 -6.92 6.55
CA LEU A 62 -7.30 -7.70 7.51
C LEU A 62 -8.17 -8.77 8.20
N ASP A 63 -7.52 -9.83 8.61
CA ASP A 63 -8.11 -10.82 9.50
C ASP A 63 -8.08 -10.36 10.97
N GLU A 64 -8.58 -11.20 11.87
CA GLU A 64 -8.67 -10.92 13.31
C GLU A 64 -7.29 -10.81 14.01
N ARG A 65 -6.23 -11.20 13.32
CA ARG A 65 -4.83 -11.10 13.78
C ARG A 65 -4.08 -9.97 13.11
N TYR A 66 -4.80 -9.08 12.43
CA TYR A 66 -4.24 -7.98 11.64
C TYR A 66 -3.29 -8.47 10.53
N ARG A 67 -3.65 -9.58 9.85
CA ARG A 67 -2.88 -10.17 8.76
C ARG A 67 -3.68 -10.17 7.45
N GLY A 68 -2.96 -10.18 6.33
CA GLY A 68 -3.54 -10.21 5.00
C GLY A 68 -4.00 -11.61 4.53
N SER A 69 -4.39 -12.53 5.41
CA SER A 69 -4.72 -13.91 5.05
C SER A 69 -5.86 -14.02 4.04
N ARG A 70 -6.87 -13.16 4.16
CA ARG A 70 -8.00 -13.10 3.21
C ARG A 70 -7.55 -12.61 1.84
N ILE A 71 -6.64 -11.66 1.81
CA ILE A 71 -6.04 -11.09 0.61
C ILE A 71 -5.18 -12.12 -0.12
N LYS A 72 -4.35 -12.84 0.62
CA LYS A 72 -3.53 -13.92 0.07
C LYS A 72 -4.41 -14.96 -0.60
N LYS A 73 -5.45 -15.40 0.10
CA LYS A 73 -6.41 -16.36 -0.47
C LYS A 73 -7.12 -15.81 -1.71
N GLU A 74 -7.56 -14.57 -1.72
CA GLU A 74 -8.23 -13.95 -2.88
C GLU A 74 -7.31 -13.96 -4.11
N ILE A 75 -6.02 -13.68 -3.92
CA ILE A 75 -5.02 -13.67 -4.99
C ILE A 75 -4.67 -15.10 -5.45
N GLU A 76 -4.48 -16.02 -4.53
CA GLU A 76 -4.22 -17.43 -4.84
C GLU A 76 -5.40 -18.05 -5.61
N ASP A 77 -6.63 -17.82 -5.16
CA ASP A 77 -7.85 -18.26 -5.83
C ASP A 77 -7.99 -17.65 -7.25
N PHE A 78 -7.53 -16.42 -7.43
CA PHE A 78 -7.49 -15.78 -8.75
C PHE A 78 -6.45 -16.44 -9.66
N VAL A 79 -5.22 -16.65 -9.18
CA VAL A 79 -4.15 -17.31 -9.94
C VAL A 79 -4.58 -18.73 -10.37
N ASP A 80 -5.20 -19.47 -9.46
CA ASP A 80 -5.74 -20.81 -9.75
C ASP A 80 -6.81 -20.78 -10.84
N LYS A 81 -7.76 -19.84 -10.77
CA LYS A 81 -8.79 -19.67 -11.81
C LYS A 81 -8.19 -19.33 -13.17
N VAL A 82 -7.16 -18.50 -13.21
CA VAL A 82 -6.45 -18.18 -14.46
C VAL A 82 -5.76 -19.44 -15.00
N ALA A 83 -5.11 -20.20 -14.13
CA ALA A 83 -4.44 -21.43 -14.51
C ALA A 83 -5.42 -22.48 -15.09
N ASP A 84 -6.66 -22.52 -14.61
CA ASP A 84 -7.71 -23.42 -15.13
C ASP A 84 -8.13 -23.09 -16.57
N THR A 85 -7.85 -21.89 -17.06
CA THR A 85 -8.19 -21.48 -18.43
C THR A 85 -7.17 -21.88 -19.49
N ASP A 86 -5.96 -22.28 -19.09
CA ASP A 86 -4.88 -22.71 -19.98
C ASP A 86 -4.50 -24.17 -19.73
N GLU A 87 -4.40 -24.98 -20.81
CA GLU A 87 -4.13 -26.41 -20.72
C GLU A 87 -2.77 -26.70 -20.07
N TRP A 88 -1.75 -25.93 -20.40
CA TRP A 88 -0.42 -26.11 -19.84
C TRP A 88 -0.34 -25.66 -18.39
N LEU A 89 -0.99 -24.53 -18.03
CA LEU A 89 -1.02 -24.03 -16.66
C LEU A 89 -1.81 -24.94 -15.73
N ARG A 90 -2.80 -25.69 -16.24
CA ARG A 90 -3.48 -26.72 -15.44
C ARG A 90 -2.55 -27.83 -14.97
N GLU A 91 -1.60 -28.22 -15.83
CA GLU A 91 -0.60 -29.25 -15.52
C GLU A 91 0.63 -28.68 -14.79
N ASN A 92 0.92 -27.38 -14.99
CA ASN A 92 2.07 -26.67 -14.44
C ASN A 92 1.59 -25.47 -13.63
N ARG A 93 0.97 -25.70 -12.48
CA ARG A 93 0.35 -24.66 -11.66
C ARG A 93 1.35 -23.58 -11.26
N PRO A 94 1.00 -22.29 -11.41
CA PRO A 94 1.80 -21.21 -10.84
C PRO A 94 1.87 -21.37 -9.32
N HIS A 95 3.03 -21.13 -8.75
CA HIS A 95 3.23 -21.13 -7.31
C HIS A 95 3.30 -19.69 -6.81
N VAL A 96 2.45 -19.34 -5.85
CA VAL A 96 2.48 -18.02 -5.21
C VAL A 96 3.34 -18.10 -3.96
N GLN A 97 4.39 -17.27 -3.91
CA GLN A 97 5.24 -17.12 -2.74
C GLN A 97 5.05 -15.73 -2.13
N TRP A 98 4.73 -15.67 -0.87
CA TRP A 98 4.58 -14.43 -0.13
C TRP A 98 5.91 -14.03 0.51
N LEU A 99 6.48 -12.91 0.07
CA LEU A 99 7.78 -12.41 0.55
C LEU A 99 7.62 -11.55 1.81
N LEU A 100 6.53 -10.78 1.88
CA LEU A 100 6.23 -9.87 2.97
C LEU A 100 4.72 -9.89 3.25
N ASP A 101 4.34 -9.77 4.50
CA ASP A 101 2.97 -9.53 4.96
C ASP A 101 2.98 -8.30 5.86
N ALA A 102 3.02 -7.14 5.22
CA ALA A 102 2.97 -5.84 5.89
C ALA A 102 1.50 -5.51 6.19
N ASP A 103 1.23 -5.19 7.44
CA ASP A 103 -0.11 -4.78 7.84
C ASP A 103 -0.43 -3.33 7.41
N CYS A 104 -1.69 -2.99 7.51
CA CYS A 104 -2.18 -1.61 7.36
C CYS A 104 -3.03 -1.23 8.56
N ALA A 105 -3.23 0.06 8.79
CA ALA A 105 -3.99 0.55 9.92
C ALA A 105 -4.68 1.87 9.62
N GLU A 106 -5.67 2.19 10.42
CA GLU A 106 -6.37 3.46 10.38
C GLU A 106 -6.53 4.02 11.79
N THR A 107 -6.21 5.29 11.97
CA THR A 107 -6.63 6.07 13.13
C THR A 107 -7.82 6.93 12.69
N PRO A 108 -8.99 6.84 13.37
CA PRO A 108 -10.19 7.58 12.99
C PRO A 108 -9.92 9.08 12.85
N ALA A 109 -10.20 9.64 11.67
CA ALA A 109 -9.94 11.06 11.35
C ALA A 109 -10.73 12.02 12.26
N ASP A 110 -11.88 11.60 12.78
CA ASP A 110 -12.71 12.34 13.71
C ASP A 110 -12.37 12.09 15.20
N GLY A 111 -11.38 11.24 15.47
CA GLY A 111 -10.90 10.92 16.79
C GLY A 111 -10.22 12.10 17.50
N ALA A 112 -10.24 12.10 18.83
CA ALA A 112 -9.67 13.18 19.63
C ALA A 112 -8.19 13.43 19.36
N PHE A 113 -7.42 12.37 19.15
CA PHE A 113 -6.00 12.47 18.84
C PHE A 113 -5.76 13.18 17.49
N VAL A 114 -6.42 12.75 16.42
CA VAL A 114 -6.25 13.35 15.08
C VAL A 114 -6.70 14.81 15.08
N LYS A 115 -7.82 15.12 15.74
CA LYS A 115 -8.27 16.52 15.92
C LYS A 115 -7.23 17.37 16.64
N ALA A 116 -6.68 16.88 17.76
CA ALA A 116 -5.66 17.62 18.50
C ALA A 116 -4.38 17.84 17.68
N MET A 117 -3.99 16.86 16.87
CA MET A 117 -2.86 16.99 15.94
C MET A 117 -3.15 18.03 14.87
N ALA A 118 -4.31 17.97 14.23
CA ALA A 118 -4.73 18.92 13.21
C ALA A 118 -4.83 20.36 13.78
N ASP A 119 -5.37 20.54 14.98
CA ASP A 119 -5.47 21.83 15.65
C ASP A 119 -4.07 22.40 15.98
N GLY A 120 -3.16 21.55 16.47
CA GLY A 120 -1.79 21.93 16.75
C GLY A 120 -1.05 22.38 15.48
N ALA A 121 -1.11 21.58 14.44
CA ALA A 121 -0.49 21.87 13.14
C ALA A 121 -1.09 23.12 12.50
N GLY A 122 -2.41 23.29 12.58
CA GLY A 122 -3.15 24.42 12.01
C GLY A 122 -2.77 25.79 12.59
N ARG A 123 -2.15 25.82 13.77
CA ARG A 123 -1.59 27.06 14.36
C ARG A 123 -0.33 27.54 13.64
N VAL A 124 0.32 26.65 12.93
CA VAL A 124 1.55 26.96 12.16
C VAL A 124 1.23 27.16 10.69
N GLN A 125 0.41 26.26 10.14
CA GLN A 125 0.01 26.30 8.73
C GLN A 125 -1.42 25.78 8.56
N SER A 126 -2.24 26.52 7.83
CA SER A 126 -3.63 26.15 7.52
C SER A 126 -3.91 26.36 6.01
N PRO A 127 -4.74 25.54 5.37
CA PRO A 127 -5.49 24.42 5.96
C PRO A 127 -4.61 23.18 6.22
N VAL A 128 -4.96 22.41 7.24
CA VAL A 128 -4.40 21.07 7.45
C VAL A 128 -5.22 20.06 6.67
N VAL A 129 -4.56 19.21 5.90
CA VAL A 129 -5.21 18.18 5.08
C VAL A 129 -4.93 16.81 5.69
N ILE A 130 -6.00 16.04 5.95
CA ILE A 130 -5.93 14.66 6.42
C ILE A 130 -6.17 13.75 5.21
N ASN A 131 -5.23 12.89 4.92
CA ASN A 131 -5.30 11.93 3.81
C ASN A 131 -4.89 10.54 4.27
N GLY A 132 -5.30 9.51 3.50
CA GLY A 132 -4.71 8.18 3.58
C GLY A 132 -3.34 8.15 2.89
N LEU A 133 -2.44 7.37 3.43
CA LEU A 133 -1.14 7.05 2.84
C LEU A 133 -1.24 5.71 2.09
N GLY A 134 -1.01 5.72 0.77
CA GLY A 134 -1.00 4.52 -0.07
C GLY A 134 0.34 3.79 -0.05
N ALA A 135 1.02 3.77 1.10
CA ALA A 135 2.31 3.10 1.28
C ALA A 135 2.37 2.45 2.65
N HIS A 136 3.23 1.43 2.79
CA HIS A 136 3.50 0.81 4.08
C HIS A 136 4.18 1.78 5.05
N SER A 137 3.80 1.68 6.33
CA SER A 137 4.46 2.37 7.44
C SER A 137 4.31 1.55 8.72
N ASP A 138 5.15 1.82 9.71
CA ASP A 138 5.10 1.17 11.03
C ASP A 138 3.91 1.60 11.89
N MET A 139 3.00 2.39 11.35
CA MET A 139 1.80 2.87 12.03
C MET A 139 0.95 1.71 12.60
N GLY A 140 0.87 0.60 11.86
CA GLY A 140 0.11 -0.59 12.25
C GLY A 140 0.54 -1.16 13.61
N TRP A 141 1.83 -1.18 13.89
CA TRP A 141 2.39 -1.70 15.16
C TRP A 141 1.81 -0.99 16.39
N TYR A 142 1.56 0.31 16.29
CA TYR A 142 1.00 1.11 17.38
C TYR A 142 -0.51 1.05 17.41
N VAL A 143 -1.16 1.23 16.26
CA VAL A 143 -2.63 1.26 16.16
C VAL A 143 -3.25 -0.05 16.64
N HIS A 144 -2.66 -1.20 16.28
CA HIS A 144 -3.14 -2.52 16.71
C HIS A 144 -2.94 -2.80 18.20
N GLN A 145 -2.13 -1.97 18.88
CA GLN A 145 -2.00 -1.94 20.34
C GLN A 145 -2.90 -0.89 21.01
N GLY A 146 -3.82 -0.27 20.25
CA GLY A 146 -4.72 0.76 20.76
C GLY A 146 -4.09 2.14 20.93
N ILE A 147 -2.90 2.36 20.36
CA ILE A 147 -2.19 3.65 20.40
C ILE A 147 -2.52 4.42 19.12
N PRO A 148 -3.30 5.51 19.18
CA PRO A 148 -3.62 6.30 18.00
C PRO A 148 -2.35 6.89 17.39
N THR A 149 -2.15 6.67 16.10
CA THR A 149 -0.93 7.03 15.40
C THR A 149 -1.27 7.66 14.06
N ILE A 150 -0.47 8.63 13.62
CA ILE A 150 -0.55 9.25 12.30
C ILE A 150 0.83 9.25 11.64
N ASN A 151 0.85 9.19 10.32
CA ASN A 151 2.02 9.53 9.54
C ASN A 151 2.04 11.04 9.33
N PHE A 152 3.16 11.67 9.65
CA PHE A 152 3.36 13.11 9.47
C PHE A 152 4.79 13.38 9.05
N GLY A 153 4.97 14.23 8.05
CA GLY A 153 6.28 14.65 7.59
C GLY A 153 6.19 15.65 6.43
N PRO A 154 7.31 16.29 6.09
CA PRO A 154 7.42 17.17 4.95
C PRO A 154 7.66 16.37 3.67
N GLY A 155 7.57 17.03 2.52
CA GLY A 155 7.80 16.45 1.20
C GLY A 155 6.51 15.97 0.51
N SER A 156 6.68 15.35 -0.64
CA SER A 156 5.59 14.80 -1.44
C SER A 156 5.76 13.29 -1.63
N PRO A 157 4.75 12.48 -1.34
CA PRO A 157 4.83 11.04 -1.61
C PRO A 157 4.93 10.72 -3.11
N LEU A 158 4.66 11.69 -4.00
CA LEU A 158 4.74 11.49 -5.45
C LEU A 158 6.16 11.43 -5.99
N ILE A 159 7.15 11.91 -5.23
CA ILE A 159 8.56 11.87 -5.62
C ILE A 159 9.36 10.85 -4.81
N ALA A 160 8.72 10.17 -3.87
CA ALA A 160 9.35 9.10 -3.10
C ALA A 160 9.86 7.99 -4.03
N HIS A 161 11.05 7.46 -3.73
CA HIS A 161 11.74 6.43 -4.52
C HIS A 161 12.17 6.83 -5.94
N GLN A 162 12.17 8.13 -6.27
CA GLN A 162 12.72 8.64 -7.52
C GLN A 162 14.22 8.93 -7.40
N ALA A 163 14.93 8.92 -8.54
CA ALA A 163 16.40 9.12 -8.57
C ALA A 163 16.83 10.46 -7.96
N ASP A 164 16.04 11.51 -8.15
CA ASP A 164 16.30 12.87 -7.66
C ASP A 164 15.28 13.26 -6.57
N GLU A 165 15.00 12.36 -5.64
CA GLU A 165 14.11 12.64 -4.51
C GLU A 165 14.66 13.80 -3.67
N TYR A 166 13.83 14.77 -3.37
CA TYR A 166 14.18 15.95 -2.63
C TYR A 166 13.10 16.39 -1.67
N ILE A 167 13.46 17.29 -0.78
CA ILE A 167 12.56 17.98 0.15
C ILE A 167 12.81 19.48 0.09
N GLU A 168 11.74 20.27 0.06
CA GLU A 168 11.82 21.70 0.15
C GLU A 168 12.20 22.12 1.59
N LEU A 169 13.24 22.95 1.72
CA LEU A 169 13.75 23.37 3.02
C LEU A 169 12.69 24.08 3.87
N ASP A 170 11.85 24.91 3.25
CA ASP A 170 10.77 25.60 3.94
C ASP A 170 9.71 24.63 4.47
N GLN A 171 9.40 23.57 3.74
CA GLN A 171 8.49 22.51 4.22
C GLN A 171 9.12 21.75 5.39
N TYR A 172 10.41 21.45 5.32
CA TYR A 172 11.14 20.80 6.39
C TYR A 172 11.09 21.62 7.69
N ILE A 173 11.44 22.91 7.63
CA ILE A 173 11.40 23.82 8.79
C ILE A 173 9.97 23.99 9.32
N THR A 174 8.99 24.11 8.43
CA THR A 174 7.58 24.23 8.80
C THR A 174 7.09 22.97 9.52
N SER A 175 7.48 21.78 9.04
CA SER A 175 7.09 20.52 9.68
C SER A 175 7.62 20.38 11.11
N ILE A 176 8.83 20.87 11.39
CA ILE A 176 9.39 20.91 12.75
C ILE A 176 8.53 21.78 13.67
N LYS A 177 8.13 22.97 13.20
CA LYS A 177 7.24 23.87 13.96
C LYS A 177 5.87 23.26 14.19
N MET A 178 5.30 22.60 13.16
CA MET A 178 4.02 21.90 13.27
C MET A 178 4.09 20.75 14.28
N LEU A 179 5.16 19.93 14.23
CA LEU A 179 5.36 18.84 15.18
C LEU A 179 5.45 19.36 16.62
N ALA A 180 6.23 20.42 16.85
CA ALA A 180 6.30 21.05 18.17
C ALA A 180 4.94 21.55 18.66
N ALA A 181 4.16 22.20 17.79
CA ALA A 181 2.81 22.68 18.12
C ALA A 181 1.83 21.53 18.40
N MET A 182 1.91 20.43 17.66
CA MET A 182 1.12 19.21 17.90
C MET A 182 1.43 18.61 19.27
N ILE A 183 2.72 18.44 19.61
CA ILE A 183 3.15 17.92 20.92
C ILE A 183 2.63 18.79 22.05
N ILE A 184 2.85 20.11 21.96
CA ILE A 184 2.36 21.06 22.98
C ILE A 184 0.82 20.99 23.10
N ASN A 185 0.12 20.83 22.01
CA ASN A 185 -1.34 20.75 22.04
C ASN A 185 -1.88 19.46 22.66
N TRP A 186 -1.17 18.36 22.48
CA TRP A 186 -1.58 17.05 22.99
C TRP A 186 -1.18 16.83 24.46
N CYS A 187 0.02 17.24 24.83
CA CYS A 187 0.61 16.99 26.16
C CYS A 187 0.24 18.03 27.24
N LYS A 188 -0.91 18.69 27.11
CA LYS A 188 -1.41 19.67 28.08
C LYS A 188 -1.99 19.03 29.33
#